data_f77d451400fc9ed6df447fd9571d91d7
#
_entry.id   f77d451400fc9ed6df447fd9571d91d7
#
_cell.length_a   1.000
_cell.length_b   1.000
_cell.length_c   1.000
_cell.angle_alpha   90.00
_cell.angle_beta   90.00
_cell.angle_gamma   90.00
#
_symmetry.space_group_name_H-M   'P 1'
#
loop_
_entity.id
_entity.type
_entity.pdbx_description
1 polymer ?
#
loop_
_entity_poly.entity_id
_entity_poly.type
_entity_poly.pdbx_seq_one_letter_code
_entity_poly.pdbx_strand_id
1 'polypeptide(L)'
;MNRITRLLARPVALAAAGLALLLGPSGCTTTSRVGVTNDFDHAVNFRAFKTWAWYPQQPTDTEGGPAKGYQSFLDKRMRAAVAGEMTRKGLIEVDKAPDIYVAYSARVEEKQQTSPYYNGLGYPYGYGYGGFGGYGRNYPSVTQYKAGTVVIDVIDARRKELAWRGTGQAQVNQNTIDEVETTRIVNGILSTYPPQDNNARR
;
A
#
# COMPACT_ATOMS: atom_id res chain seq x y z
N MET A 1 43.14 -37.15 40.57
CA MET A 1 41.69 -37.00 40.25
C MET A 1 41.42 -35.48 40.07
N ASN A 2 40.85 -35.10 38.94
CA ASN A 2 40.11 -33.86 38.66
C ASN A 2 40.84 -32.58 38.21
N ARG A 3 41.75 -32.67 37.22
CA ARG A 3 42.08 -31.50 36.41
C ARG A 3 41.48 -31.52 35.00
N ILE A 4 40.89 -32.64 34.56
CA ILE A 4 40.36 -32.80 33.21
C ILE A 4 38.92 -32.31 33.07
N THR A 5 38.14 -32.32 34.17
CA THR A 5 36.69 -31.92 34.14
C THR A 5 36.48 -30.39 34.07
N ARG A 6 37.50 -29.55 34.27
CA ARG A 6 37.32 -28.08 34.17
C ARG A 6 37.55 -27.50 32.79
N LEU A 7 38.12 -28.27 31.86
CA LEU A 7 38.39 -27.80 30.51
C LEU A 7 37.26 -28.00 29.52
N LEU A 8 36.29 -28.88 29.85
CA LEU A 8 35.12 -29.15 28.98
C LEU A 8 33.91 -28.28 29.26
N ALA A 9 33.86 -27.54 30.38
CA ALA A 9 32.70 -26.71 30.73
C ALA A 9 32.73 -25.31 30.09
N ARG A 10 33.89 -24.85 29.59
CA ARG A 10 34.00 -23.52 29.00
C ARG A 10 33.45 -23.36 27.58
N PRO A 11 33.54 -24.30 26.65
CA PRO A 11 33.01 -24.13 25.30
C PRO A 11 31.47 -24.21 25.25
N VAL A 12 30.83 -24.93 26.18
CA VAL A 12 29.36 -25.05 26.21
C VAL A 12 28.70 -23.75 26.67
N ALA A 13 29.30 -23.02 27.60
CA ALA A 13 28.75 -21.72 28.07
C ALA A 13 28.87 -20.63 26.98
N LEU A 14 29.92 -20.63 26.15
CA LEU A 14 30.08 -19.71 25.04
C LEU A 14 29.15 -20.03 23.86
N ALA A 15 28.82 -21.30 23.62
CA ALA A 15 27.87 -21.70 22.59
C ALA A 15 26.42 -21.31 22.97
N ALA A 16 26.05 -21.39 24.26
CA ALA A 16 24.73 -20.97 24.72
C ALA A 16 24.54 -19.45 24.68
N ALA A 17 25.57 -18.66 24.93
CA ALA A 17 25.52 -17.20 24.81
C ALA A 17 25.43 -16.71 23.36
N GLY A 18 26.04 -17.43 22.39
CA GLY A 18 25.97 -17.13 20.96
C GLY A 18 24.59 -17.38 20.34
N LEU A 19 23.85 -18.38 20.82
CA LEU A 19 22.54 -18.75 20.31
C LEU A 19 21.43 -17.79 20.80
N ALA A 20 21.58 -17.16 21.95
CA ALA A 20 20.63 -16.19 22.49
C ALA A 20 20.63 -14.85 21.75
N LEU A 21 21.70 -14.49 21.03
CA LEU A 21 21.78 -13.26 20.24
C LEU A 21 21.06 -13.34 18.88
N LEU A 22 20.66 -14.55 18.41
CA LEU A 22 19.94 -14.74 17.15
C LEU A 22 18.41 -14.60 17.29
N LEU A 23 17.89 -14.51 18.52
CA LEU A 23 16.49 -14.26 18.82
C LEU A 23 16.23 -12.77 19.07
N GLY A 24 16.73 -11.91 18.18
CA GLY A 24 16.39 -10.49 18.19
C GLY A 24 14.87 -10.31 18.10
N PRO A 25 14.26 -9.34 18.81
CA PRO A 25 12.83 -9.08 18.66
C PRO A 25 12.56 -8.70 17.20
N SER A 26 11.82 -9.55 16.50
CA SER A 26 11.25 -9.22 15.21
C SER A 26 10.25 -8.09 15.47
N GLY A 27 10.68 -6.85 15.35
CA GLY A 27 9.81 -5.69 15.43
C GLY A 27 8.75 -5.83 14.36
N CYS A 28 7.50 -6.08 14.76
CA CYS A 28 6.36 -5.95 13.88
C CYS A 28 6.26 -4.48 13.45
N THR A 29 6.82 -4.13 12.30
CA THR A 29 6.50 -2.86 11.65
C THR A 29 5.03 -2.91 11.27
N THR A 30 4.22 -2.11 11.92
CA THR A 30 2.81 -1.90 11.55
C THR A 30 2.79 -1.22 10.18
N THR A 31 2.84 -2.01 9.12
CA THR A 31 2.70 -1.50 7.75
C THR A 31 1.24 -1.10 7.58
N SER A 32 0.96 0.18 7.36
CA SER A 32 -0.40 0.64 7.09
C SER A 32 -0.94 -0.09 5.86
N ARG A 33 -2.18 -0.59 5.93
CA ARG A 33 -2.78 -1.33 4.83
C ARG A 33 -3.10 -0.39 3.68
N VAL A 34 -2.85 -0.83 2.45
CA VAL A 34 -3.35 -0.17 1.25
C VAL A 34 -4.75 -0.70 0.97
N GLY A 35 -5.74 0.21 1.00
CA GLY A 35 -7.09 -0.11 0.48
C GLY A 35 -7.04 -0.09 -1.03
N VAL A 36 -7.37 -1.20 -1.70
CA VAL A 36 -7.35 -1.31 -3.16
C VAL A 36 -8.72 -1.66 -3.68
N THR A 37 -9.14 -0.95 -4.73
CA THR A 37 -10.33 -1.26 -5.52
C THR A 37 -9.97 -1.24 -7.00
N ASN A 38 -10.69 -2.00 -7.83
CA ASN A 38 -10.55 -1.94 -9.27
C ASN A 38 -11.90 -2.06 -9.96
N ASP A 39 -11.93 -1.59 -11.22
CA ASP A 39 -13.04 -1.72 -12.16
C ASP A 39 -12.48 -1.95 -13.56
N PHE A 40 -13.17 -2.71 -14.41
CA PHE A 40 -12.70 -3.06 -15.74
C PHE A 40 -13.81 -3.43 -16.71
N ASP A 41 -13.55 -3.26 -18.00
CA ASP A 41 -14.43 -3.68 -19.08
C ASP A 41 -14.32 -5.20 -19.28
N HIS A 42 -15.38 -5.93 -18.98
CA HIS A 42 -15.46 -7.40 -19.14
C HIS A 42 -15.38 -7.88 -20.58
N ALA A 43 -15.56 -6.99 -21.57
CA ALA A 43 -15.42 -7.34 -23.00
C ALA A 43 -13.98 -7.32 -23.48
N VAL A 44 -13.02 -6.85 -22.67
CA VAL A 44 -11.61 -6.71 -23.02
C VAL A 44 -10.85 -8.00 -22.75
N ASN A 45 -10.11 -8.48 -23.76
CA ASN A 45 -9.18 -9.58 -23.58
C ASN A 45 -7.80 -9.06 -23.13
N PHE A 46 -7.60 -8.91 -21.83
CA PHE A 46 -6.35 -8.41 -21.25
C PHE A 46 -5.12 -9.28 -21.55
N ARG A 47 -5.31 -10.57 -21.84
CA ARG A 47 -4.20 -11.50 -22.19
C ARG A 47 -3.62 -11.23 -23.58
N ALA A 48 -4.35 -10.53 -24.44
CA ALA A 48 -3.88 -10.14 -25.75
C ALA A 48 -2.85 -9.01 -25.72
N PHE A 49 -2.85 -8.20 -24.68
CA PHE A 49 -1.93 -7.08 -24.55
C PHE A 49 -0.51 -7.56 -24.21
N LYS A 50 0.48 -7.07 -24.95
CA LYS A 50 1.91 -7.40 -24.80
C LYS A 50 2.78 -6.19 -24.63
N THR A 51 2.35 -5.05 -25.18
CA THR A 51 3.13 -3.81 -25.22
C THR A 51 2.35 -2.67 -24.57
N TRP A 52 3.08 -1.77 -23.90
CA TRP A 52 2.50 -0.62 -23.27
C TRP A 52 3.36 0.64 -23.46
N ALA A 53 2.74 1.79 -23.31
CA ALA A 53 3.41 3.08 -23.27
C ALA A 53 2.70 4.00 -22.27
N TRP A 54 3.37 5.07 -21.86
CA TRP A 54 2.75 6.11 -21.07
C TRP A 54 1.72 6.87 -21.88
N TYR A 55 0.58 7.18 -21.23
CA TYR A 55 -0.42 8.03 -21.87
C TYR A 55 0.17 9.44 -22.11
N PRO A 56 0.08 9.98 -23.33
CA PRO A 56 0.76 11.25 -23.68
C PRO A 56 0.33 12.45 -22.86
N GLN A 57 -0.92 12.45 -22.38
CA GLN A 57 -1.52 13.53 -21.58
C GLN A 57 -1.69 13.10 -20.13
N GLN A 58 -0.59 12.83 -19.44
CA GLN A 58 -0.61 12.49 -18.02
C GLN A 58 -1.29 13.58 -17.18
N PRO A 59 -2.19 13.21 -16.25
CA PRO A 59 -2.74 14.15 -15.28
C PRO A 59 -1.66 14.77 -14.39
N THR A 60 -1.96 15.91 -13.81
CA THR A 60 -1.11 16.54 -12.80
C THR A 60 -1.12 15.73 -11.51
N ASP A 61 0.06 15.49 -10.94
CA ASP A 61 0.20 14.92 -9.59
C ASP A 61 0.19 16.02 -8.50
N THR A 62 0.32 15.63 -7.22
CA THR A 62 0.30 16.58 -6.09
C THR A 62 1.49 17.54 -6.10
N GLU A 63 2.58 17.21 -6.77
CA GLU A 63 3.77 18.04 -6.90
C GLU A 63 3.71 18.92 -8.17
N GLY A 64 2.64 18.79 -8.98
CA GLY A 64 2.41 19.55 -10.18
C GLY A 64 3.21 19.06 -11.39
N GLY A 65 3.71 17.81 -11.34
CA GLY A 65 4.42 17.17 -12.45
C GLY A 65 3.57 17.05 -13.71
N PRO A 66 3.81 16.20 -14.61
CA PRO A 66 3.77 16.27 -16.09
C PRO A 66 2.96 17.40 -16.74
N ALA A 67 1.82 17.76 -16.17
CA ALA A 67 0.99 18.85 -16.72
C ALA A 67 1.65 20.23 -16.69
N LYS A 68 2.68 20.44 -15.87
CA LYS A 68 3.51 21.65 -15.84
C LYS A 68 4.79 21.51 -16.69
N GLY A 69 4.94 20.40 -17.41
CA GLY A 69 6.05 20.21 -18.34
C GLY A 69 7.38 19.82 -17.70
N TYR A 70 7.40 19.41 -16.42
CA TYR A 70 8.58 18.87 -15.74
C TYR A 70 8.24 17.57 -15.02
N GLN A 71 9.25 16.74 -14.76
CA GLN A 71 9.09 15.55 -13.93
C GLN A 71 9.26 15.92 -12.46
N SER A 72 8.19 15.77 -11.67
CA SER A 72 8.27 15.86 -10.21
C SER A 72 9.00 14.65 -9.63
N PHE A 73 9.36 14.70 -8.35
CA PHE A 73 9.89 13.50 -7.68
C PHE A 73 8.85 12.40 -7.61
N LEU A 74 7.60 12.75 -7.40
CA LEU A 74 6.50 11.79 -7.39
C LEU A 74 6.30 11.16 -8.77
N ASP A 75 6.35 11.93 -9.87
CA ASP A 75 6.29 11.38 -11.24
C ASP A 75 7.40 10.34 -11.47
N LYS A 76 8.64 10.65 -11.09
CA LYS A 76 9.76 9.70 -11.22
C LYS A 76 9.52 8.40 -10.45
N ARG A 77 9.05 8.50 -9.19
CA ARG A 77 8.75 7.34 -8.35
C ARG A 77 7.61 6.51 -8.95
N MET A 78 6.52 7.18 -9.37
CA MET A 78 5.37 6.51 -9.99
C MET A 78 5.77 5.76 -11.25
N ARG A 79 6.52 6.41 -12.16
CA ARG A 79 7.01 5.78 -13.37
C ARG A 79 7.88 4.58 -13.09
N ALA A 80 8.83 4.69 -12.18
CA ALA A 80 9.71 3.57 -11.82
C ALA A 80 8.92 2.39 -11.23
N ALA A 81 7.99 2.64 -10.31
CA ALA A 81 7.19 1.60 -9.68
C ALA A 81 6.26 0.91 -10.68
N VAL A 82 5.55 1.68 -11.52
CA VAL A 82 4.63 1.13 -12.54
C VAL A 82 5.41 0.35 -13.59
N ALA A 83 6.52 0.89 -14.15
CA ALA A 83 7.31 0.20 -15.15
C ALA A 83 7.87 -1.13 -14.62
N GLY A 84 8.34 -1.16 -13.37
CA GLY A 84 8.78 -2.39 -12.71
C GLY A 84 7.66 -3.44 -12.60
N GLU A 85 6.45 -3.03 -12.23
CA GLU A 85 5.31 -3.94 -12.14
C GLU A 85 4.85 -4.44 -13.51
N MET A 86 4.77 -3.56 -14.52
CA MET A 86 4.38 -3.95 -15.87
C MET A 86 5.37 -4.95 -16.47
N THR A 87 6.67 -4.74 -16.25
CA THR A 87 7.73 -5.68 -16.65
C THR A 87 7.59 -7.03 -15.95
N ARG A 88 7.30 -7.05 -14.64
CA ARG A 88 7.05 -8.30 -13.88
C ARG A 88 5.85 -9.09 -14.42
N LYS A 89 4.88 -8.39 -15.01
CA LYS A 89 3.72 -8.98 -15.65
C LYS A 89 3.98 -9.44 -17.10
N GLY A 90 5.20 -9.25 -17.59
CA GLY A 90 5.61 -9.63 -18.95
C GLY A 90 5.17 -8.66 -20.04
N LEU A 91 4.82 -7.42 -19.69
CA LEU A 91 4.52 -6.36 -20.63
C LEU A 91 5.79 -5.59 -20.99
N ILE A 92 5.94 -5.23 -22.25
CA ILE A 92 7.13 -4.54 -22.78
C ILE A 92 6.78 -3.08 -23.02
N GLU A 93 7.58 -2.16 -22.48
CA GLU A 93 7.45 -0.73 -22.76
C GLU A 93 7.96 -0.42 -24.19
N VAL A 94 7.17 0.35 -24.94
CA VAL A 94 7.49 0.74 -26.32
C VAL A 94 7.19 2.22 -26.55
N ASP A 95 7.93 2.86 -27.45
CA ASP A 95 7.73 4.27 -27.78
C ASP A 95 6.56 4.51 -28.74
N LYS A 96 6.23 3.53 -29.57
CA LYS A 96 5.25 3.68 -30.66
C LYS A 96 4.33 2.48 -30.76
N ALA A 97 3.08 2.77 -31.13
CA ALA A 97 2.05 1.77 -31.37
C ALA A 97 1.92 0.72 -30.26
N PRO A 98 1.75 1.09 -29.01
CA PRO A 98 1.51 0.16 -27.91
C PRO A 98 0.14 -0.50 -28.05
N ASP A 99 -0.05 -1.64 -27.39
CA ASP A 99 -1.39 -2.23 -27.26
C ASP A 99 -2.24 -1.45 -26.24
N ILE A 100 -1.59 -0.94 -25.16
CA ILE A 100 -2.24 -0.15 -24.14
C ILE A 100 -1.43 1.09 -23.77
N TYR A 101 -2.13 2.11 -23.33
CA TYR A 101 -1.54 3.23 -22.60
C TYR A 101 -1.79 3.09 -21.11
N VAL A 102 -0.82 3.52 -20.33
CA VAL A 102 -0.94 3.62 -18.87
C VAL A 102 -0.89 5.07 -18.44
N ALA A 103 -1.88 5.47 -17.64
CA ALA A 103 -1.92 6.76 -17.00
C ALA A 103 -1.99 6.58 -15.48
N TYR A 104 -1.57 7.57 -14.71
CA TYR A 104 -1.79 7.60 -13.28
C TYR A 104 -2.20 9.00 -12.83
N SER A 105 -2.86 9.07 -11.69
CA SER A 105 -3.03 10.31 -10.93
C SER A 105 -2.75 10.03 -9.46
N ALA A 106 -2.18 11.01 -8.77
CA ALA A 106 -1.87 10.89 -7.35
C ALA A 106 -2.27 12.16 -6.61
N ARG A 107 -2.93 11.99 -5.46
CA ARG A 107 -3.39 13.09 -4.60
C ARG A 107 -3.12 12.76 -3.15
N VAL A 108 -2.86 13.80 -2.36
CA VAL A 108 -2.81 13.72 -0.89
C VAL A 108 -3.89 14.63 -0.35
N GLU A 109 -4.76 14.08 0.49
CA GLU A 109 -5.90 14.77 1.09
C GLU A 109 -5.88 14.59 2.60
N GLU A 110 -6.29 15.63 3.33
CA GLU A 110 -6.53 15.52 4.76
C GLU A 110 -7.90 14.89 5.00
N LYS A 111 -7.93 13.83 5.79
CA LYS A 111 -9.16 13.15 6.20
C LYS A 111 -9.31 13.19 7.71
N GLN A 112 -10.55 13.24 8.15
CA GLN A 112 -10.93 13.14 9.56
C GLN A 112 -11.55 11.79 9.81
N GLN A 113 -11.06 11.09 10.82
CA GLN A 113 -11.67 9.86 11.32
C GLN A 113 -12.27 10.14 12.69
N THR A 114 -13.58 10.01 12.77
CA THR A 114 -14.29 10.06 14.05
C THR A 114 -14.38 8.63 14.58
N SER A 115 -13.65 8.33 15.64
CA SER A 115 -13.75 7.06 16.33
C SER A 115 -14.80 7.18 17.44
N PRO A 116 -15.91 6.43 17.42
CA PRO A 116 -16.77 6.30 18.57
C PRO A 116 -15.99 5.54 19.65
N TYR A 117 -15.53 6.24 20.67
CA TYR A 117 -14.87 5.60 21.81
C TYR A 117 -15.94 4.86 22.61
N TYR A 118 -16.05 3.56 22.39
CA TYR A 118 -16.83 2.68 23.25
C TYR A 118 -16.04 2.45 24.54
N ASN A 119 -16.16 3.36 25.47
CA ASN A 119 -15.67 3.14 26.83
C ASN A 119 -16.78 2.42 27.63
N GLY A 120 -17.01 1.17 27.25
CA GLY A 120 -18.06 0.35 27.85
C GLY A 120 -17.53 -1.01 28.27
N LEU A 121 -16.78 -1.05 29.36
CA LEU A 121 -16.64 -2.26 30.17
C LEU A 121 -16.89 -1.92 31.62
N GLY A 122 -18.16 -1.56 31.90
CA GLY A 122 -18.71 -1.75 33.22
C GLY A 122 -19.01 -3.24 33.40
N TYR A 123 -18.18 -3.97 34.10
CA TYR A 123 -18.53 -5.29 34.63
C TYR A 123 -19.68 -5.11 35.62
N PRO A 124 -20.84 -5.76 35.45
CA PRO A 124 -21.95 -5.64 36.38
C PRO A 124 -21.80 -6.63 37.55
N TYR A 125 -20.72 -6.54 38.31
CA TYR A 125 -20.61 -7.23 39.59
C TYR A 125 -19.74 -6.39 40.54
N GLY A 126 -20.39 -5.53 41.29
CA GLY A 126 -19.78 -4.78 42.40
C GLY A 126 -20.87 -4.19 43.26
N TYR A 127 -21.26 -4.91 44.32
CA TYR A 127 -21.96 -4.34 45.45
C TYR A 127 -21.05 -3.25 46.09
N GLY A 128 -21.41 -2.00 45.93
CA GLY A 128 -20.66 -0.89 46.50
C GLY A 128 -21.52 0.34 46.62
N TYR A 129 -21.83 0.70 47.88
CA TYR A 129 -22.50 1.89 48.32
C TYR A 129 -21.87 3.17 47.77
N GLY A 130 -22.70 4.06 47.21
CA GLY A 130 -22.53 5.51 47.23
C GLY A 130 -21.37 6.06 46.40
N GLY A 131 -21.64 6.58 45.22
CA GLY A 131 -20.70 7.41 44.48
C GLY A 131 -21.43 8.24 43.43
N PHE A 132 -21.39 9.54 43.60
CA PHE A 132 -21.91 10.61 42.77
C PHE A 132 -21.74 10.31 41.27
N GLY A 133 -22.83 10.41 40.49
CA GLY A 133 -22.85 10.25 39.07
C GLY A 133 -21.97 11.25 38.33
N GLY A 134 -20.80 10.80 37.91
CA GLY A 134 -20.01 11.49 36.91
C GLY A 134 -20.67 11.32 35.55
N TYR A 135 -21.31 12.36 35.04
CA TYR A 135 -21.72 12.44 33.63
C TYR A 135 -20.47 12.45 32.76
N GLY A 136 -19.95 11.28 32.43
CA GLY A 136 -18.89 11.14 31.44
C GLY A 136 -19.43 11.59 30.10
N ARG A 137 -19.17 12.81 29.71
CA ARG A 137 -19.39 13.27 28.34
C ARG A 137 -18.45 12.50 27.43
N ASN A 138 -18.98 11.54 26.69
CA ASN A 138 -18.25 10.89 25.60
C ASN A 138 -18.05 11.92 24.49
N TYR A 139 -16.87 12.50 24.44
CA TYR A 139 -16.45 13.29 23.28
C TYR A 139 -15.93 12.35 22.22
N PRO A 140 -16.47 12.36 20.98
CA PRO A 140 -15.90 11.61 19.90
C PRO A 140 -14.49 12.14 19.63
N SER A 141 -13.50 11.26 19.66
CA SER A 141 -12.14 11.64 19.29
C SER A 141 -12.08 11.77 17.77
N VAL A 142 -11.77 12.97 17.28
CA VAL A 142 -11.54 13.23 15.86
C VAL A 142 -10.04 13.17 15.63
N THR A 143 -9.58 12.17 14.89
CA THR A 143 -8.19 12.06 14.48
C THR A 143 -8.07 12.50 13.02
N GLN A 144 -7.19 13.48 12.78
CA GLN A 144 -6.85 13.92 11.43
C GLN A 144 -5.69 13.08 10.90
N TYR A 145 -5.78 12.62 9.67
CA TYR A 145 -4.70 11.92 8.99
C TYR A 145 -4.65 12.31 7.51
N LYS A 146 -3.48 12.16 6.90
CA LYS A 146 -3.30 12.39 5.46
C LYS A 146 -3.45 11.07 4.72
N ALA A 147 -4.26 11.08 3.67
CA ALA A 147 -4.48 9.95 2.80
C ALA A 147 -3.88 10.22 1.42
N GLY A 148 -2.91 9.41 1.02
CA GLY A 148 -2.44 9.36 -0.35
C GLY A 148 -3.35 8.44 -1.17
N THR A 149 -3.93 8.96 -2.23
CA THR A 149 -4.76 8.22 -3.19
C THR A 149 -4.08 8.21 -4.53
N VAL A 150 -3.88 7.01 -5.09
CA VAL A 150 -3.32 6.79 -6.43
C VAL A 150 -4.36 6.07 -7.26
N VAL A 151 -4.56 6.55 -8.49
CA VAL A 151 -5.36 5.88 -9.51
C VAL A 151 -4.44 5.52 -10.66
N ILE A 152 -4.53 4.29 -11.16
CA ILE A 152 -3.82 3.81 -12.34
C ILE A 152 -4.86 3.37 -13.36
N ASP A 153 -4.76 3.91 -14.57
CA ASP A 153 -5.64 3.64 -15.69
C ASP A 153 -4.88 2.86 -16.77
N VAL A 154 -5.49 1.82 -17.28
CA VAL A 154 -5.07 1.10 -18.47
C VAL A 154 -6.08 1.38 -19.57
N ILE A 155 -5.61 1.95 -20.67
CA ILE A 155 -6.41 2.44 -21.78
C ILE A 155 -6.08 1.59 -23.01
N ASP A 156 -7.07 0.98 -23.65
CA ASP A 156 -6.88 0.29 -24.93
C ASP A 156 -6.47 1.30 -26.01
N ALA A 157 -5.26 1.16 -26.56
CA ALA A 157 -4.70 2.12 -27.50
C ALA A 157 -5.45 2.16 -28.86
N ARG A 158 -6.08 1.06 -29.26
CA ARG A 158 -6.84 0.96 -30.52
C ARG A 158 -8.23 1.54 -30.37
N ARG A 159 -8.93 1.17 -29.28
CA ARG A 159 -10.30 1.63 -28.99
C ARG A 159 -10.32 3.03 -28.41
N LYS A 160 -9.21 3.50 -27.81
CA LYS A 160 -9.10 4.76 -27.05
C LYS A 160 -10.10 4.83 -25.88
N GLU A 161 -10.34 3.69 -25.27
CA GLU A 161 -11.29 3.52 -24.17
C GLU A 161 -10.57 3.02 -22.92
N LEU A 162 -11.07 3.41 -21.76
CA LEU A 162 -10.59 2.87 -20.50
C LEU A 162 -10.93 1.39 -20.43
N ALA A 163 -9.92 0.55 -20.31
CA ALA A 163 -10.08 -0.89 -20.19
C ALA A 163 -10.08 -1.35 -18.74
N TRP A 164 -9.24 -0.73 -17.90
CA TRP A 164 -9.13 -1.07 -16.47
C TRP A 164 -8.70 0.15 -15.67
N ARG A 165 -9.21 0.26 -14.47
CA ARG A 165 -8.85 1.27 -13.48
C ARG A 165 -8.61 0.61 -12.13
N GLY A 166 -7.47 0.88 -11.52
CA GLY A 166 -7.19 0.51 -10.15
C GLY A 166 -6.99 1.74 -9.29
N THR A 167 -7.54 1.71 -8.08
CA THR A 167 -7.39 2.78 -7.10
C THR A 167 -6.78 2.22 -5.82
N GLY A 168 -5.74 2.86 -5.32
CA GLY A 168 -5.09 2.53 -4.06
C GLY A 168 -5.10 3.72 -3.12
N GLN A 169 -5.39 3.48 -1.85
CA GLN A 169 -5.35 4.48 -0.80
C GLN A 169 -4.54 4.00 0.39
N ALA A 170 -3.64 4.84 0.88
CA ALA A 170 -2.85 4.58 2.08
C ALA A 170 -2.74 5.84 2.93
N GLN A 171 -2.53 5.65 4.24
CA GLN A 171 -2.17 6.74 5.12
C GLN A 171 -0.72 7.16 4.83
N VAL A 172 -0.49 8.47 4.68
CA VAL A 172 0.84 9.05 4.44
C VAL A 172 1.16 10.07 5.54
N ASN A 173 2.45 10.23 5.82
CA ASN A 173 2.90 11.12 6.90
C ASN A 173 3.20 12.56 6.41
N GLN A 174 3.32 12.75 5.09
CA GLN A 174 3.70 14.02 4.47
C GLN A 174 2.66 14.50 3.45
N ASN A 175 2.88 15.67 2.88
CA ASN A 175 2.06 16.21 1.79
C ASN A 175 2.39 15.59 0.42
N THR A 176 3.30 14.62 0.39
CA THR A 176 3.66 13.83 -0.79
C THR A 176 3.68 12.34 -0.45
N ILE A 177 3.71 11.49 -1.46
CA ILE A 177 3.84 10.05 -1.33
C ILE A 177 5.32 9.71 -1.54
N ASP A 178 5.99 9.22 -0.52
CA ASP A 178 7.40 8.84 -0.61
C ASP A 178 7.63 7.59 -1.47
N GLU A 179 8.88 7.18 -1.66
CA GLU A 179 9.23 6.07 -2.54
C GLU A 179 8.70 4.73 -2.05
N VAL A 180 8.79 4.48 -0.74
CA VAL A 180 8.33 3.22 -0.13
C VAL A 180 6.80 3.11 -0.24
N GLU A 181 6.10 4.18 0.10
CA GLU A 181 4.65 4.25 -0.02
C GLU A 181 4.18 4.17 -1.48
N THR A 182 4.87 4.88 -2.41
CA THR A 182 4.59 4.80 -3.83
C THR A 182 4.68 3.37 -4.34
N THR A 183 5.78 2.70 -4.05
CA THR A 183 6.00 1.30 -4.45
C THR A 183 4.94 0.39 -3.87
N ARG A 184 4.61 0.55 -2.59
CA ARG A 184 3.60 -0.26 -1.90
C ARG A 184 2.21 -0.06 -2.49
N ILE A 185 1.80 1.18 -2.75
CA ILE A 185 0.50 1.50 -3.32
C ILE A 185 0.39 0.96 -4.75
N VAL A 186 1.40 1.21 -5.59
CA VAL A 186 1.44 0.74 -6.98
C VAL A 186 1.40 -0.78 -7.05
N ASN A 187 2.20 -1.48 -6.23
CA ASN A 187 2.19 -2.94 -6.16
C ASN A 187 0.81 -3.47 -5.72
N GLY A 188 0.21 -2.83 -4.73
CA GLY A 188 -1.14 -3.18 -4.28
C GLY A 188 -2.16 -3.04 -5.41
N ILE A 189 -2.18 -1.91 -6.10
CA ILE A 189 -3.10 -1.65 -7.23
C ILE A 189 -2.87 -2.68 -8.35
N LEU A 190 -1.64 -2.78 -8.84
CA LEU A 190 -1.32 -3.63 -9.99
C LEU A 190 -1.34 -5.12 -9.67
N SER A 191 -1.39 -5.53 -8.39
CA SER A 191 -1.65 -6.92 -8.04
C SER A 191 -3.01 -7.41 -8.54
N THR A 192 -3.95 -6.49 -8.77
CA THR A 192 -5.29 -6.79 -9.31
C THR A 192 -5.37 -6.70 -10.85
N TYR A 193 -4.27 -6.39 -11.53
CA TYR A 193 -4.15 -6.38 -12.99
C TYR A 193 -3.25 -7.54 -13.47
N PRO A 194 -3.59 -8.26 -14.56
CA PRO A 194 -4.87 -8.21 -15.28
C PRO A 194 -5.99 -8.76 -14.40
N PRO A 195 -7.23 -8.27 -14.56
CA PRO A 195 -8.36 -8.75 -13.78
C PRO A 195 -8.61 -10.23 -14.07
N GLN A 196 -9.00 -10.97 -13.04
CA GLN A 196 -9.43 -12.36 -13.20
C GLN A 196 -10.95 -12.37 -13.38
N ASP A 197 -11.39 -12.73 -14.57
CA ASP A 197 -12.81 -12.92 -14.85
C ASP A 197 -13.28 -14.19 -14.14
N ASN A 198 -13.95 -14.04 -13.00
CA ASN A 198 -14.58 -15.16 -12.30
C ASN A 198 -15.77 -15.74 -13.09
N ASN A 199 -16.22 -15.07 -14.16
CA ASN A 199 -17.32 -15.51 -15.03
C ASN A 199 -16.89 -16.49 -16.12
N ALA A 200 -15.60 -16.67 -16.36
CA ALA A 200 -15.11 -17.63 -17.38
C ALA A 200 -15.24 -19.12 -16.95
N ARG A 201 -15.88 -19.41 -15.82
CA ARG A 201 -16.11 -20.78 -15.31
C ARG A 201 -17.59 -21.17 -15.28
N ARG A 202 -18.44 -20.52 -16.08
CA ARG A 202 -19.83 -20.97 -16.25
C ARG A 202 -20.09 -21.37 -17.67
#